data_95abf945a4257e33eb6104a5e2b68035
#
_entry.id   95abf945a4257e33eb6104a5e2b68035
#
_cell.length_a   1.000
_cell.length_b   1.000
_cell.length_c   1.000
_cell.angle_alpha   90.00
_cell.angle_beta   90.00
_cell.angle_gamma   90.00
#
_symmetry.space_group_name_H-M   'P 1'
#
loop_
_entity.id
_entity.type
_entity.pdbx_description
1 polymer ?
#
loop_
_entity_poly.entity_id
_entity_poly.type
_entity_poly.pdbx_seq_one_letter_code
_entity_poly.pdbx_strand_id
1 'polypeptide(L)'
;MSKRPMSPENKKKLIIGTGIGVFLLLLILVFLFINWDKTPFGAPVLTIETPQKISISETDEFTVDITISAFGDTIYPAASMSIAFDSSRLEFIGVEEGNVFIRNDESDVAQKLPEWSCNTFHCNKTGKINIMYLDITGGKNAFSKELIGDEDNVLLRLKFRLRGSARKNDVYDLIFEDA
;
A
#
# COMPACT_ATOMS: atom_id res chain seq x y z
N MET A 1 33.84 29.30 -46.23
CA MET A 1 33.09 28.15 -46.72
C MET A 1 31.62 28.50 -46.85
N SER A 2 31.12 28.76 -48.09
CA SER A 2 29.72 29.09 -48.34
C SER A 2 28.87 27.81 -48.30
N LYS A 3 27.92 27.71 -47.35
CA LYS A 3 26.94 26.63 -47.32
C LYS A 3 25.99 26.74 -48.52
N ARG A 4 26.01 25.76 -49.41
CA ARG A 4 25.05 25.70 -50.53
C ARG A 4 23.63 25.64 -49.98
N PRO A 5 22.70 26.43 -50.50
CA PRO A 5 21.28 26.37 -50.08
C PRO A 5 20.68 25.00 -50.44
N MET A 6 19.89 24.45 -49.52
CA MET A 6 19.22 23.14 -49.69
C MET A 6 18.11 23.27 -50.78
N SER A 7 18.01 22.26 -51.62
CA SER A 7 16.98 22.26 -52.69
C SER A 7 15.57 22.25 -52.09
N PRO A 8 14.55 22.82 -52.81
CA PRO A 8 13.17 22.86 -52.30
C PRO A 8 12.59 21.48 -51.98
N GLU A 9 12.98 20.45 -52.72
CA GLU A 9 12.54 19.08 -52.51
C GLU A 9 13.12 18.48 -51.20
N ASN A 10 14.40 18.72 -50.95
CA ASN A 10 15.04 18.28 -49.74
C ASN A 10 14.50 19.00 -48.48
N LYS A 11 14.09 20.27 -48.61
CA LYS A 11 13.40 21.00 -47.54
C LYS A 11 12.05 20.38 -47.21
N LYS A 12 11.24 20.01 -48.23
CA LYS A 12 9.95 19.33 -48.02
C LYS A 12 10.12 17.98 -47.33
N LYS A 13 11.07 17.14 -47.76
CA LYS A 13 11.38 15.85 -47.13
C LYS A 13 11.83 16.02 -45.67
N LEU A 14 12.62 17.04 -45.39
CA LEU A 14 13.07 17.35 -44.03
C LEU A 14 11.90 17.78 -43.15
N ILE A 15 11.00 18.65 -43.63
CA ILE A 15 9.85 19.12 -42.84
C ILE A 15 8.89 17.97 -42.56
N ILE A 16 8.61 17.11 -43.53
CA ILE A 16 7.72 15.94 -43.39
C ILE A 16 8.36 14.94 -42.37
N GLY A 17 9.65 14.64 -42.52
CA GLY A 17 10.37 13.75 -41.60
C GLY A 17 10.39 14.26 -40.18
N THR A 18 10.61 15.56 -40.00
CA THR A 18 10.59 16.21 -38.68
C THR A 18 9.17 16.17 -38.06
N GLY A 19 8.14 16.46 -38.88
CA GLY A 19 6.74 16.42 -38.43
C GLY A 19 6.29 15.03 -37.96
N ILE A 20 6.66 13.99 -38.70
CA ILE A 20 6.36 12.59 -38.33
C ILE A 20 7.12 12.23 -37.03
N GLY A 21 8.38 12.60 -36.89
CA GLY A 21 9.17 12.34 -35.72
C GLY A 21 8.58 12.99 -34.46
N VAL A 22 8.17 14.25 -34.54
CA VAL A 22 7.52 14.98 -33.43
C VAL A 22 6.17 14.35 -33.09
N PHE A 23 5.38 13.95 -34.08
CA PHE A 23 4.09 13.30 -33.85
C PHE A 23 4.24 11.95 -33.14
N LEU A 24 5.20 11.11 -33.56
CA LEU A 24 5.51 9.84 -32.89
C LEU A 24 5.99 10.05 -31.45
N LEU A 25 6.82 11.06 -31.22
CA LEU A 25 7.30 11.38 -29.88
C LEU A 25 6.16 11.84 -28.96
N LEU A 26 5.22 12.63 -29.48
CA LEU A 26 4.01 13.02 -28.76
C LEU A 26 3.12 11.81 -28.45
N LEU A 27 2.94 10.89 -29.39
CA LEU A 27 2.18 9.65 -29.14
C LEU A 27 2.82 8.80 -28.05
N ILE A 28 4.15 8.68 -28.06
CA ILE A 28 4.88 7.95 -27.01
C ILE A 28 4.72 8.65 -25.64
N LEU A 29 4.81 9.98 -25.60
CA LEU A 29 4.60 10.73 -24.36
C LEU A 29 3.17 10.57 -23.84
N VAL A 30 2.16 10.67 -24.70
CA VAL A 30 0.76 10.44 -24.34
C VAL A 30 0.55 9.01 -23.83
N PHE A 31 1.13 8.02 -24.51
CA PHE A 31 1.05 6.62 -24.09
C PHE A 31 1.72 6.40 -22.72
N LEU A 32 2.90 7.00 -22.49
CA LEU A 32 3.58 6.96 -21.20
C LEU A 32 2.75 7.67 -20.13
N PHE A 33 2.11 8.80 -20.44
CA PHE A 33 1.30 9.55 -19.49
C PHE A 33 0.01 8.82 -19.10
N ILE A 34 -0.66 8.19 -20.07
CA ILE A 34 -1.88 7.39 -19.83
C ILE A 34 -1.56 6.13 -19.03
N ASN A 35 -0.35 5.58 -19.16
CA ASN A 35 0.07 4.37 -18.46
C ASN A 35 0.95 4.67 -17.23
N TRP A 36 1.17 5.97 -16.90
CA TRP A 36 2.03 6.35 -15.78
C TRP A 36 1.52 5.81 -14.44
N ASP A 37 0.20 5.83 -14.23
CA ASP A 37 -0.43 5.28 -13.02
C ASP A 37 -0.62 3.75 -13.06
N LYS A 38 -0.37 3.16 -14.22
CA LYS A 38 -0.38 1.70 -14.40
C LYS A 38 1.05 1.19 -14.42
N THR A 39 1.79 1.39 -13.33
CA THR A 39 3.09 0.73 -13.18
C THR A 39 2.83 -0.77 -12.96
N PRO A 40 3.02 -1.63 -13.96
CA PRO A 40 2.79 -3.08 -13.80
C PRO A 40 3.85 -3.75 -12.89
N PHE A 41 4.74 -2.96 -12.30
CA PHE A 41 5.92 -3.43 -11.58
C PHE A 41 6.10 -2.81 -10.18
N GLY A 42 5.14 -2.03 -9.69
CA GLY A 42 5.20 -1.50 -8.34
C GLY A 42 4.85 -2.58 -7.31
N ALA A 43 5.74 -2.86 -6.37
CA ALA A 43 5.32 -3.56 -5.15
C ALA A 43 4.19 -2.75 -4.48
N PRO A 44 3.19 -3.42 -3.89
CA PRO A 44 2.15 -2.71 -3.15
C PRO A 44 2.75 -1.92 -2.00
N VAL A 45 2.22 -0.73 -1.76
CA VAL A 45 2.66 0.16 -0.69
C VAL A 45 1.72 0.02 0.48
N LEU A 46 2.28 -0.18 1.67
CA LEU A 46 1.54 -0.15 2.93
C LEU A 46 1.54 1.26 3.49
N THR A 47 0.41 1.71 4.02
CA THR A 47 0.26 3.00 4.66
C THR A 47 -0.38 2.84 6.04
N ILE A 48 0.11 3.59 7.03
CA ILE A 48 -0.52 3.67 8.36
C ILE A 48 -1.47 4.85 8.34
N GLU A 49 -2.77 4.60 8.45
CA GLU A 49 -3.79 5.64 8.55
C GLU A 49 -4.19 5.85 10.00
N THR A 50 -3.68 6.91 10.60
CA THR A 50 -3.93 7.22 12.00
C THR A 50 -5.10 8.18 12.17
N PRO A 51 -5.93 8.01 13.21
CA PRO A 51 -6.92 9.01 13.57
C PRO A 51 -6.22 10.31 13.96
N GLN A 52 -6.67 11.43 13.41
CA GLN A 52 -6.05 12.75 13.67
C GLN A 52 -6.16 13.19 15.13
N LYS A 53 -7.15 12.71 15.86
CA LYS A 53 -7.38 13.05 17.27
C LYS A 53 -8.06 11.89 17.98
N ILE A 54 -7.57 11.58 19.16
CA ILE A 54 -8.15 10.61 20.08
C ILE A 54 -8.52 11.35 21.36
N SER A 55 -9.76 11.17 21.83
CA SER A 55 -10.21 11.76 23.08
C SER A 55 -9.80 10.86 24.24
N ILE A 56 -9.04 11.40 25.18
CA ILE A 56 -8.60 10.67 26.39
C ILE A 56 -9.81 10.36 27.29
N SER A 57 -10.89 11.13 27.20
CA SER A 57 -12.06 11.02 28.10
C SER A 57 -13.12 10.04 27.61
N GLU A 58 -13.11 9.65 26.36
CA GLU A 58 -14.23 8.96 25.72
C GLU A 58 -13.89 7.56 25.20
N THR A 59 -12.61 7.24 25.03
CA THR A 59 -12.23 6.01 24.35
C THR A 59 -11.16 5.28 25.13
N ASP A 60 -11.51 4.14 25.71
CA ASP A 60 -10.53 3.22 26.26
C ASP A 60 -9.69 2.58 25.17
N GLU A 61 -10.27 2.39 23.98
CA GLU A 61 -9.64 1.71 22.83
C GLU A 61 -9.89 2.47 21.53
N PHE A 62 -8.91 2.40 20.63
CA PHE A 62 -9.02 2.97 19.28
C PHE A 62 -8.28 2.07 18.28
N THR A 63 -8.63 2.22 17.00
CA THR A 63 -8.01 1.49 15.90
C THR A 63 -7.20 2.40 14.99
N VAL A 64 -6.17 1.81 14.39
CA VAL A 64 -5.34 2.41 13.37
C VAL A 64 -5.37 1.48 12.16
N ASP A 65 -5.76 2.00 11.01
CA ASP A 65 -5.88 1.21 9.80
C ASP A 65 -4.52 1.10 9.10
N ILE A 66 -4.17 -0.12 8.70
CA ILE A 66 -3.08 -0.37 7.77
C ILE A 66 -3.71 -0.62 6.42
N THR A 67 -3.49 0.30 5.50
CA THR A 67 -4.01 0.21 4.14
C THR A 67 -2.95 -0.29 3.17
N ILE A 68 -3.39 -0.85 2.06
CA ILE A 68 -2.52 -1.35 1.01
C ILE A 68 -2.94 -0.75 -0.33
N SER A 69 -1.96 -0.34 -1.13
CA SER A 69 -2.22 0.15 -2.49
C SER A 69 -2.67 -1.00 -3.41
N ALA A 70 -3.19 -0.63 -4.58
CA ALA A 70 -3.56 -1.60 -5.61
C ALA A 70 -2.38 -2.54 -5.95
N PHE A 71 -2.70 -3.80 -6.20
CA PHE A 71 -1.75 -4.80 -6.68
C PHE A 71 -1.64 -4.74 -8.21
N GLY A 72 -0.43 -4.98 -8.71
CA GLY A 72 -0.26 -5.36 -10.10
C GLY A 72 -0.67 -6.82 -10.35
N ASP A 73 -0.13 -7.43 -11.40
CA ASP A 73 -0.38 -8.84 -11.72
C ASP A 73 0.41 -9.84 -10.85
N THR A 74 1.10 -9.35 -9.83
CA THR A 74 1.93 -10.18 -8.94
C THR A 74 1.09 -10.73 -7.79
N ILE A 75 1.36 -11.99 -7.44
CA ILE A 75 0.74 -12.70 -6.32
C ILE A 75 1.73 -12.72 -5.16
N TYR A 76 1.27 -12.36 -3.98
CA TYR A 76 2.07 -12.32 -2.75
C TYR A 76 1.55 -13.35 -1.75
N PRO A 77 2.20 -14.52 -1.61
CA PRO A 77 1.76 -15.58 -0.69
C PRO A 77 2.13 -15.29 0.77
N ALA A 78 2.93 -14.27 1.01
CA ALA A 78 3.35 -13.91 2.36
C ALA A 78 3.44 -12.39 2.50
N ALA A 79 3.21 -11.91 3.71
CA ALA A 79 3.46 -10.53 4.11
C ALA A 79 4.03 -10.51 5.53
N SER A 80 5.00 -9.65 5.77
CA SER A 80 5.49 -9.35 7.11
C SER A 80 5.67 -7.85 7.26
N MET A 81 5.39 -7.35 8.45
CA MET A 81 5.62 -5.94 8.78
C MET A 81 6.06 -5.79 10.23
N SER A 82 6.87 -4.77 10.47
CA SER A 82 7.31 -4.35 11.78
C SER A 82 6.93 -2.90 12.00
N ILE A 83 6.25 -2.59 13.11
CA ILE A 83 5.78 -1.25 13.42
C ILE A 83 6.24 -0.89 14.83
N ALA A 84 7.00 0.20 14.95
CA ALA A 84 7.40 0.76 16.22
C ALA A 84 6.31 1.67 16.79
N PHE A 85 6.15 1.65 18.12
CA PHE A 85 5.24 2.52 18.85
C PHE A 85 5.76 2.82 20.28
N ASP A 86 5.27 3.90 20.87
CA ASP A 86 5.60 4.23 22.27
C ASP A 86 4.78 3.37 23.25
N SER A 87 5.33 2.23 23.65
CA SER A 87 4.69 1.31 24.58
C SER A 87 4.58 1.86 26.02
N SER A 88 5.21 2.99 26.35
CA SER A 88 5.03 3.66 27.65
C SER A 88 3.70 4.43 27.72
N ARG A 89 3.14 4.81 26.57
CA ARG A 89 1.93 5.63 26.42
C ARG A 89 0.77 4.88 25.79
N LEU A 90 1.08 3.93 24.92
CA LEU A 90 0.12 3.10 24.21
C LEU A 90 0.24 1.66 24.67
N GLU A 91 -0.88 0.99 24.80
CA GLU A 91 -0.97 -0.45 24.95
C GLU A 91 -1.52 -1.05 23.68
N PHE A 92 -0.76 -1.93 23.06
CA PHE A 92 -1.23 -2.68 21.90
C PHE A 92 -2.12 -3.84 22.38
N ILE A 93 -3.37 -3.86 21.93
CA ILE A 93 -4.39 -4.82 22.33
C ILE A 93 -4.43 -6.01 21.37
N GLY A 94 -4.22 -5.78 20.08
CA GLY A 94 -4.26 -6.83 19.07
C GLY A 94 -4.49 -6.32 17.67
N VAL A 95 -4.75 -7.28 16.79
CA VAL A 95 -5.06 -7.04 15.37
C VAL A 95 -6.50 -7.43 15.11
N GLU A 96 -7.22 -6.56 14.41
CA GLU A 96 -8.53 -6.84 13.85
C GLU A 96 -8.41 -7.01 12.33
N GLU A 97 -9.35 -7.75 11.76
CA GLU A 97 -9.40 -7.96 10.31
C GLU A 97 -9.70 -6.65 9.57
N GLY A 98 -9.06 -6.48 8.41
CA GLY A 98 -9.40 -5.44 7.46
C GLY A 98 -10.58 -5.84 6.57
N ASN A 99 -10.73 -5.14 5.44
CA ASN A 99 -11.78 -5.39 4.46
C ASN A 99 -11.24 -5.73 3.06
N VAL A 100 -9.95 -5.97 2.97
CA VAL A 100 -9.21 -6.20 1.71
C VAL A 100 -9.65 -7.47 0.98
N PHE A 101 -10.18 -8.46 1.70
CA PHE A 101 -10.53 -9.74 1.10
C PHE A 101 -11.99 -9.77 0.65
N ILE A 102 -12.20 -9.97 -0.64
CA ILE A 102 -13.51 -10.25 -1.20
C ILE A 102 -13.89 -11.69 -0.81
N ARG A 103 -14.97 -11.83 -0.08
CA ARG A 103 -15.58 -13.12 0.15
C ARG A 103 -16.29 -13.53 -1.13
N ASN A 104 -15.80 -14.57 -1.77
CA ASN A 104 -16.50 -15.20 -2.87
C ASN A 104 -17.45 -16.22 -2.26
N ASP A 105 -18.71 -15.84 -2.08
CA ASP A 105 -19.76 -16.66 -1.47
C ASP A 105 -20.06 -17.93 -2.29
N GLU A 106 -19.58 -18.00 -3.53
CA GLU A 106 -19.76 -19.15 -4.42
C GLU A 106 -18.66 -20.22 -4.30
N SER A 107 -17.59 -19.94 -3.55
CA SER A 107 -16.53 -20.93 -3.36
C SER A 107 -16.79 -21.74 -2.09
N ASP A 108 -16.86 -23.06 -2.22
CA ASP A 108 -16.90 -24.05 -1.11
C ASP A 108 -15.64 -23.97 -0.21
N VAL A 109 -14.69 -23.17 -0.56
CA VAL A 109 -13.50 -22.87 0.23
C VAL A 109 -13.77 -21.57 0.97
N ALA A 110 -14.19 -21.67 2.23
CA ALA A 110 -14.21 -20.52 3.12
C ALA A 110 -12.83 -19.87 3.08
N GLN A 111 -12.74 -18.72 2.41
CA GLN A 111 -11.55 -17.90 2.47
C GLN A 111 -11.40 -17.46 3.92
N LYS A 112 -10.52 -18.11 4.63
CA LYS A 112 -10.09 -17.61 5.92
C LYS A 112 -9.35 -16.31 5.66
N LEU A 113 -9.88 -15.26 6.25
CA LEU A 113 -9.13 -14.02 6.39
C LEU A 113 -7.76 -14.33 7.01
N PRO A 114 -6.71 -13.63 6.62
CA PRO A 114 -5.39 -13.90 7.15
C PRO A 114 -5.42 -13.85 8.67
N GLU A 115 -5.05 -14.93 9.30
CA GLU A 115 -4.77 -14.93 10.73
C GLU A 115 -3.43 -14.21 10.91
N TRP A 116 -3.51 -12.94 11.23
CA TRP A 116 -2.33 -12.16 11.58
C TRP A 116 -1.82 -12.60 12.93
N SER A 117 -0.69 -13.29 12.93
CA SER A 117 -0.07 -13.77 14.16
C SER A 117 0.77 -12.65 14.79
N CYS A 118 0.45 -12.31 16.02
CA CYS A 118 1.27 -11.42 16.85
C CYS A 118 1.20 -11.81 18.32
N ASN A 119 2.28 -11.51 19.05
CA ASN A 119 2.35 -11.71 20.50
C ASN A 119 2.24 -10.36 21.20
N THR A 120 1.04 -10.00 21.67
CA THR A 120 0.75 -8.70 22.30
C THR A 120 1.62 -8.41 23.53
N PHE A 121 1.92 -9.43 24.34
CA PHE A 121 2.80 -9.26 25.50
C PHE A 121 4.22 -8.84 25.07
N HIS A 122 4.75 -9.51 24.04
CA HIS A 122 6.07 -9.17 23.51
C HIS A 122 6.07 -7.78 22.86
N CYS A 123 5.03 -7.47 22.07
CA CYS A 123 4.88 -6.16 21.44
C CYS A 123 4.89 -5.03 22.48
N ASN A 124 4.10 -5.16 23.54
CA ASN A 124 4.03 -4.17 24.61
C ASN A 124 5.34 -4.03 25.39
N LYS A 125 6.09 -5.12 25.53
CA LYS A 125 7.40 -5.10 26.20
C LYS A 125 8.47 -4.40 25.38
N THR A 126 8.44 -4.57 24.07
CA THR A 126 9.50 -4.08 23.17
C THR A 126 9.16 -2.76 22.48
N GLY A 127 7.89 -2.37 22.45
CA GLY A 127 7.42 -1.23 21.64
C GLY A 127 7.43 -1.53 20.14
N LYS A 128 7.42 -2.83 19.74
CA LYS A 128 7.45 -3.27 18.35
C LYS A 128 6.36 -4.29 18.09
N ILE A 129 5.56 -4.03 17.08
CA ILE A 129 4.53 -4.94 16.59
C ILE A 129 5.10 -5.67 15.39
N ASN A 130 5.39 -6.96 15.53
CA ASN A 130 5.79 -7.82 14.43
C ASN A 130 4.61 -8.69 14.04
N ILE A 131 4.18 -8.56 12.80
CA ILE A 131 3.02 -9.25 12.25
C ILE A 131 3.46 -10.01 11.00
N MET A 132 3.00 -11.23 10.86
CA MET A 132 3.27 -12.07 9.70
C MET A 132 2.00 -12.76 9.23
N TYR A 133 1.89 -12.87 7.93
CA TYR A 133 0.92 -13.69 7.23
C TYR A 133 1.65 -14.64 6.27
N LEU A 134 1.18 -15.87 6.19
CA LEU A 134 1.65 -16.86 5.23
C LEU A 134 0.45 -17.63 4.64
N ASP A 135 0.32 -17.59 3.33
CA ASP A 135 -0.63 -18.46 2.63
C ASP A 135 -0.08 -19.88 2.55
N ILE A 136 -0.77 -20.81 3.20
CA ILE A 136 -0.45 -22.24 3.16
C ILE A 136 -1.36 -23.02 2.21
N THR A 137 -2.20 -22.34 1.43
CA THR A 137 -3.22 -22.96 0.56
C THR A 137 -2.75 -23.16 -0.87
N GLY A 138 -1.49 -22.85 -1.16
CA GLY A 138 -0.92 -22.94 -2.50
C GLY A 138 -1.36 -21.80 -3.43
N GLY A 139 -1.51 -20.61 -2.90
CA GLY A 139 -1.83 -19.38 -3.65
C GLY A 139 -3.31 -19.01 -3.64
N LYS A 140 -4.19 -19.85 -3.08
CA LYS A 140 -5.64 -19.56 -3.09
C LYS A 140 -6.03 -18.37 -2.20
N ASN A 141 -5.28 -18.14 -1.12
CA ASN A 141 -5.47 -17.03 -0.21
C ASN A 141 -4.30 -16.04 -0.28
N ALA A 142 -3.47 -16.10 -1.32
CA ALA A 142 -2.40 -15.15 -1.53
C ALA A 142 -2.97 -13.76 -1.87
N PHE A 143 -2.28 -12.70 -1.46
CA PHE A 143 -2.66 -11.35 -1.87
C PHE A 143 -2.50 -11.21 -3.39
N SER A 144 -3.58 -10.88 -4.07
CA SER A 144 -3.62 -10.66 -5.51
C SER A 144 -4.73 -9.68 -5.83
N LYS A 145 -4.71 -9.13 -7.04
CA LYS A 145 -5.76 -8.22 -7.49
C LYS A 145 -7.15 -8.86 -7.55
N GLU A 146 -7.22 -10.19 -7.70
CA GLU A 146 -8.50 -10.91 -7.73
C GLU A 146 -9.15 -11.03 -6.34
N LEU A 147 -8.34 -10.95 -5.28
CA LEU A 147 -8.82 -11.05 -3.90
C LEU A 147 -9.04 -9.69 -3.24
N ILE A 148 -8.57 -8.62 -3.88
CA ILE A 148 -8.64 -7.27 -3.34
C ILE A 148 -9.59 -6.44 -4.18
N GLY A 149 -10.65 -5.94 -3.54
CA GLY A 149 -11.61 -5.04 -4.18
C GLY A 149 -11.02 -3.67 -4.47
N ASP A 150 -11.55 -3.01 -5.49
CA ASP A 150 -11.08 -1.67 -5.90
C ASP A 150 -11.37 -0.57 -4.86
N GLU A 151 -12.34 -0.80 -3.97
CA GLU A 151 -12.85 0.21 -3.04
C GLU A 151 -12.39 -0.01 -1.59
N ASP A 152 -11.96 -1.23 -1.26
CA ASP A 152 -11.66 -1.62 0.12
C ASP A 152 -10.20 -2.02 0.25
N ASN A 153 -9.40 -1.16 0.83
CA ASN A 153 -7.96 -1.33 0.90
C ASN A 153 -7.39 -1.45 2.32
N VAL A 154 -8.23 -1.62 3.33
CA VAL A 154 -7.78 -1.84 4.71
C VAL A 154 -7.33 -3.29 4.86
N LEU A 155 -6.01 -3.48 5.00
CA LEU A 155 -5.39 -4.79 5.15
C LEU A 155 -5.67 -5.40 6.52
N LEU A 156 -5.50 -4.60 7.57
CA LEU A 156 -5.76 -4.94 8.97
C LEU A 156 -5.94 -3.67 9.80
N ARG A 157 -6.46 -3.83 11.02
CA ARG A 157 -6.57 -2.76 12.00
C ARG A 157 -5.76 -3.09 13.23
N LEU A 158 -4.90 -2.18 13.65
CA LEU A 158 -4.17 -2.27 14.90
C LEU A 158 -5.03 -1.65 16.01
N LYS A 159 -5.29 -2.41 17.05
CA LYS A 159 -6.06 -1.94 18.20
C LYS A 159 -5.17 -1.54 19.34
N PHE A 160 -5.38 -0.33 19.84
CA PHE A 160 -4.63 0.26 20.93
C PHE A 160 -5.54 0.76 22.04
N ARG A 161 -4.93 0.94 23.23
CA ARG A 161 -5.49 1.63 24.38
C ARG A 161 -4.49 2.66 24.86
N LEU A 162 -4.97 3.83 25.30
CA LEU A 162 -4.12 4.81 25.98
C LEU A 162 -3.75 4.32 27.38
N ARG A 163 -2.46 4.44 27.72
CA ARG A 163 -2.04 4.21 29.09
C ARG A 163 -2.25 5.45 29.96
N GLY A 164 -2.35 5.28 31.27
CA GLY A 164 -2.55 6.39 32.23
C GLY A 164 -1.45 7.46 32.23
N SER A 165 -0.31 7.20 31.56
CA SER A 165 0.78 8.15 31.35
C SER A 165 0.55 9.09 30.16
N ALA A 166 -0.43 8.80 29.29
CA ALA A 166 -0.79 9.65 28.16
C ALA A 166 -1.37 10.99 28.64
N ARG A 167 -1.01 12.09 27.96
CA ARG A 167 -1.42 13.44 28.32
C ARG A 167 -2.15 14.12 27.17
N LYS A 168 -2.95 15.11 27.49
CA LYS A 168 -3.62 15.95 26.49
C LYS A 168 -2.57 16.63 25.60
N ASN A 169 -2.81 16.58 24.28
CA ASN A 169 -1.95 17.11 23.22
C ASN A 169 -0.60 16.38 23.05
N ASP A 170 -0.42 15.22 23.65
CA ASP A 170 0.70 14.34 23.28
C ASP A 170 0.53 13.87 21.82
N VAL A 171 1.64 13.68 21.15
CA VAL A 171 1.71 13.08 19.80
C VAL A 171 2.49 11.77 19.93
N TYR A 172 1.97 10.73 19.31
CA TYR A 172 2.58 9.41 19.30
C TYR A 172 2.77 8.95 17.86
N ASP A 173 3.99 8.60 17.53
CA ASP A 173 4.33 8.11 16.21
C ASP A 173 4.12 6.59 16.13
N LEU A 174 3.60 6.15 14.99
CA LEU A 174 3.62 4.77 14.55
C LEU A 174 4.46 4.72 13.29
N ILE A 175 5.53 3.94 13.30
CA ILE A 175 6.53 3.96 12.23
C ILE A 175 6.79 2.55 11.74
N PHE A 176 6.70 2.33 10.42
CA PHE A 176 7.23 1.11 9.83
C PHE A 176 8.73 1.05 10.03
N GLU A 177 9.21 -0.09 10.51
CA GLU A 177 10.63 -0.40 10.58
C GLU A 177 11.00 -1.41 9.51
N ASP A 178 12.22 -1.33 9.03
CA ASP A 178 12.80 -2.36 8.16
C ASP A 178 12.90 -3.67 8.96
N ALA A 179 12.37 -4.75 8.35
CA ALA A 179 12.34 -6.07 8.95
C ALA A 179 13.68 -6.79 8.81
#